data_e47912e11dd0e3f5ca006ce2131edafc
#
_entry.id   e47912e11dd0e3f5ca006ce2131edafc
#
_cell.length_a   1.000
_cell.length_b   1.000
_cell.length_c   1.000
_cell.angle_alpha   90.00
_cell.angle_beta   90.00
_cell.angle_gamma   90.00
#
_symmetry.space_group_name_H-M   'P 1'
#
loop_
_entity.id
_entity.type
_entity.pdbx_description
1 polymer ?
#
loop_
_entity_poly.entity_id
_entity_poly.type
_entity_poly.pdbx_seq_one_letter_code
_entity_poly.pdbx_strand_id
1 'polypeptide(L)'
;MKEIDKKLKDTIHRYSGSGIEQQVDYDKFYLYSLITHSTAIEGSTVTEVENQLLFDEGIAAKGRSLMEQMMNVDLKNAYLFGFEWVKSARPYTVEFLCELSAKVMRRTGSEYSTLGGTFDSSKGELRRCNVSAGIGGKSYLAFQKVPKATAEFCEWLNEALSSIDKNDMAACYRLSFEAHFRLVTIHPWVDGNGRTTRLLMNMVQRQLGLIPSIVTKEAKGEYIQALIDSREHEDSTIIQDVMMAQHITNLENRTLQYQKATSDTVNAVSYTHLRAH
;
A
#
# COMPACT_ATOMS: atom_id res chain seq x y z
N MET A 1 -14.77 -9.33 20.34
CA MET A 1 -14.19 -9.44 18.97
C MET A 1 -15.28 -9.05 17.99
N LYS A 2 -15.04 -8.06 17.14
CA LYS A 2 -16.00 -7.67 16.09
C LYS A 2 -16.21 -8.84 15.12
N GLU A 3 -17.39 -8.92 14.47
CA GLU A 3 -17.69 -9.97 13.47
C GLU A 3 -16.69 -9.95 12.31
N ILE A 4 -16.30 -8.77 11.85
CA ILE A 4 -15.30 -8.59 10.79
C ILE A 4 -13.92 -9.15 11.18
N ASP A 5 -13.52 -9.06 12.44
CA ASP A 5 -12.24 -9.59 12.93
C ASP A 5 -12.22 -11.13 12.87
N LYS A 6 -13.37 -11.77 13.16
CA LYS A 6 -13.52 -13.22 13.01
C LYS A 6 -13.46 -13.62 11.54
N LYS A 7 -14.20 -12.91 10.68
CA LYS A 7 -14.21 -13.16 9.22
C LYS A 7 -12.80 -13.03 8.64
N LEU A 8 -12.01 -12.05 9.08
CA LEU A 8 -10.62 -11.90 8.68
C LEU A 8 -9.78 -13.15 9.00
N LYS A 9 -9.84 -13.63 10.25
CA LYS A 9 -9.07 -14.81 10.68
C LYS A 9 -9.43 -16.04 9.84
N ASP A 10 -10.72 -16.28 9.65
CA ASP A 10 -11.21 -17.41 8.84
C ASP A 10 -10.77 -17.30 7.36
N THR A 11 -10.76 -16.07 6.81
CA THR A 11 -10.34 -15.83 5.44
C THR A 11 -8.84 -16.04 5.25
N ILE A 12 -8.02 -15.51 6.16
CA ILE A 12 -6.56 -15.72 6.12
C ILE A 12 -6.23 -17.20 6.27
N HIS A 13 -6.88 -17.91 7.19
CA HIS A 13 -6.66 -19.34 7.35
C HIS A 13 -6.98 -20.13 6.06
N ARG A 14 -8.08 -19.80 5.38
CA ARG A 14 -8.42 -20.42 4.08
C ARG A 14 -7.42 -20.04 2.98
N TYR A 15 -6.97 -18.79 2.94
CA TYR A 15 -6.00 -18.31 1.97
C TYR A 15 -4.67 -19.05 2.11
N SER A 16 -4.07 -19.05 3.31
CA SER A 16 -2.81 -19.76 3.57
C SER A 16 -2.94 -21.27 3.41
N GLY A 17 -4.09 -21.86 3.79
CA GLY A 17 -4.38 -23.28 3.57
C GLY A 17 -4.63 -23.69 2.13
N SER A 18 -4.83 -22.75 1.21
CA SER A 18 -5.09 -23.04 -0.21
C SER A 18 -3.85 -23.47 -1.01
N GLY A 19 -2.65 -23.18 -0.52
CA GLY A 19 -1.40 -23.42 -1.23
C GLY A 19 -1.00 -22.31 -2.20
N ILE A 20 -1.77 -21.21 -2.30
CA ILE A 20 -1.48 -20.10 -3.21
C ILE A 20 -0.10 -19.46 -2.95
N GLU A 21 0.31 -19.37 -1.68
CA GLU A 21 1.60 -18.81 -1.26
C GLU A 21 2.80 -19.70 -1.63
N GLN A 22 2.56 -20.95 -2.04
CA GLN A 22 3.58 -21.90 -2.46
C GLN A 22 3.88 -21.85 -3.96
N GLN A 23 3.16 -20.98 -4.70
CA GLN A 23 3.42 -20.80 -6.13
C GLN A 23 4.82 -20.21 -6.37
N VAL A 24 5.46 -20.64 -7.44
CA VAL A 24 6.72 -20.05 -7.91
C VAL A 24 6.51 -18.56 -8.14
N ASP A 25 7.43 -17.75 -7.63
CA ASP A 25 7.38 -16.27 -7.76
C ASP A 25 6.16 -15.58 -7.09
N TYR A 26 5.45 -16.25 -6.16
CA TYR A 26 4.30 -15.66 -5.47
C TYR A 26 4.62 -14.27 -4.91
N ASP A 27 5.71 -14.11 -4.15
CA ASP A 27 6.11 -12.83 -3.55
C ASP A 27 6.33 -11.74 -4.60
N LYS A 28 6.91 -12.10 -5.75
CA LYS A 28 7.16 -11.19 -6.85
C LYS A 28 5.86 -10.68 -7.47
N PHE A 29 4.95 -11.59 -7.82
CA PHE A 29 3.67 -11.21 -8.42
C PHE A 29 2.77 -10.48 -7.43
N TYR A 30 2.81 -10.85 -6.16
CA TYR A 30 2.08 -10.12 -5.12
C TYR A 30 2.58 -8.68 -4.99
N LEU A 31 3.90 -8.48 -5.02
CA LEU A 31 4.51 -7.14 -5.04
C LEU A 31 4.08 -6.35 -6.28
N TYR A 32 4.02 -6.97 -7.46
CA TYR A 32 3.59 -6.28 -8.68
C TYR A 32 2.13 -5.84 -8.59
N SER A 33 1.28 -6.64 -7.99
CA SER A 33 -0.12 -6.28 -7.72
C SER A 33 -0.22 -5.10 -6.73
N LEU A 34 0.55 -5.09 -5.63
CA LEU A 34 0.63 -3.95 -4.70
C LEU A 34 0.99 -2.65 -5.43
N ILE A 35 2.00 -2.68 -6.28
CA ILE A 35 2.48 -1.53 -7.03
C ILE A 35 1.40 -1.06 -8.02
N THR A 36 0.88 -1.97 -8.84
CA THR A 36 -0.07 -1.65 -9.89
C THR A 36 -1.33 -1.02 -9.33
N HIS A 37 -1.92 -1.60 -8.29
CA HIS A 37 -3.11 -1.03 -7.67
C HIS A 37 -2.82 0.31 -6.99
N SER A 38 -1.70 0.43 -6.29
CA SER A 38 -1.35 1.67 -5.60
C SER A 38 -1.10 2.83 -6.57
N THR A 39 -0.48 2.59 -7.72
CA THR A 39 -0.29 3.63 -8.75
C THR A 39 -1.57 3.91 -9.53
N ALA A 40 -2.44 2.92 -9.72
CA ALA A 40 -3.73 3.11 -10.38
C ALA A 40 -4.69 4.01 -9.58
N ILE A 41 -4.60 4.02 -8.24
CA ILE A 41 -5.32 4.99 -7.39
C ILE A 41 -4.90 6.43 -7.73
N GLU A 42 -3.64 6.63 -8.08
CA GLU A 42 -3.09 7.94 -8.48
C GLU A 42 -3.28 8.25 -9.98
N GLY A 43 -3.95 7.38 -10.72
CA GLY A 43 -4.31 7.59 -12.13
C GLY A 43 -3.45 6.86 -13.14
N SER A 44 -2.50 6.01 -12.73
CA SER A 44 -1.77 5.15 -13.66
C SER A 44 -2.72 4.14 -14.32
N THR A 45 -2.54 3.96 -15.62
CA THR A 45 -3.30 2.99 -16.41
C THR A 45 -2.49 1.74 -16.77
N VAL A 46 -1.23 1.67 -16.30
CA VAL A 46 -0.35 0.50 -16.48
C VAL A 46 -0.95 -0.73 -15.78
N THR A 47 -1.07 -1.82 -16.51
CA THR A 47 -1.63 -3.09 -16.01
C THR A 47 -0.58 -3.95 -15.29
N GLU A 48 -1.01 -4.98 -14.57
CA GLU A 48 -0.07 -5.92 -13.91
C GLU A 48 0.83 -6.63 -14.93
N VAL A 49 0.29 -7.02 -16.09
CA VAL A 49 1.07 -7.66 -17.18
C VAL A 49 2.10 -6.69 -17.76
N GLU A 50 1.70 -5.43 -18.01
CA GLU A 50 2.62 -4.40 -18.49
C GLU A 50 3.71 -4.09 -17.45
N ASN A 51 3.37 -4.07 -16.16
CA ASN A 51 4.35 -3.92 -15.08
C ASN A 51 5.29 -5.12 -14.99
N GLN A 52 4.81 -6.34 -15.18
CA GLN A 52 5.67 -7.52 -15.23
C GLN A 52 6.71 -7.39 -16.35
N LEU A 53 6.30 -7.06 -17.58
CA LEU A 53 7.22 -6.86 -18.70
C LEU A 53 8.20 -5.72 -18.44
N LEU A 54 7.72 -4.61 -17.87
CA LEU A 54 8.55 -3.46 -17.53
C LEU A 54 9.60 -3.80 -16.47
N PHE A 55 9.22 -4.58 -15.45
CA PHE A 55 10.07 -4.88 -14.31
C PHE A 55 11.03 -6.04 -14.53
N ASP A 56 10.63 -7.05 -15.30
CA ASP A 56 11.42 -8.25 -15.54
C ASP A 56 12.29 -8.13 -16.79
N GLU A 57 11.77 -7.51 -17.86
CA GLU A 57 12.41 -7.48 -19.18
C GLU A 57 12.82 -6.07 -19.62
N GLY A 58 12.43 -5.02 -18.89
CA GLY A 58 12.68 -3.63 -19.28
C GLY A 58 11.84 -3.16 -20.47
N ILE A 59 10.78 -3.90 -20.83
CA ILE A 59 9.92 -3.56 -21.95
C ILE A 59 8.93 -2.48 -21.54
N ALA A 60 8.99 -1.32 -22.21
CA ALA A 60 8.10 -0.21 -21.94
C ALA A 60 6.65 -0.53 -22.33
N ALA A 61 5.70 -0.14 -21.49
CA ALA A 61 4.28 -0.31 -21.73
C ALA A 61 3.81 0.60 -22.89
N LYS A 62 3.41 0.00 -24.01
CA LYS A 62 3.02 0.72 -25.22
C LYS A 62 1.75 1.55 -24.98
N GLY A 63 1.80 2.82 -25.36
CA GLY A 63 0.64 3.73 -25.22
C GLY A 63 0.45 4.30 -23.81
N ARG A 64 1.34 3.97 -22.85
CA ARG A 64 1.36 4.59 -21.52
C ARG A 64 2.37 5.74 -21.50
N SER A 65 2.06 6.78 -20.74
CA SER A 65 2.99 7.90 -20.57
C SER A 65 4.27 7.47 -19.86
N LEU A 66 5.37 8.15 -20.11
CA LEU A 66 6.63 7.91 -19.40
C LEU A 66 6.45 8.17 -17.90
N MET A 67 5.65 9.16 -17.51
CA MET A 67 5.35 9.50 -16.13
C MET A 67 4.68 8.33 -15.38
N GLU A 68 3.67 7.68 -15.98
CA GLU A 68 3.03 6.51 -15.40
C GLU A 68 4.01 5.35 -15.21
N GLN A 69 4.85 5.09 -16.22
CA GLN A 69 5.85 4.01 -16.15
C GLN A 69 6.90 4.30 -15.06
N MET A 70 7.40 5.53 -14.97
CA MET A 70 8.35 5.92 -13.93
C MET A 70 7.73 5.87 -12.54
N MET A 71 6.46 6.23 -12.38
CA MET A 71 5.73 6.09 -11.11
C MET A 71 5.72 4.64 -10.61
N ASN A 72 5.51 3.67 -11.51
CA ASN A 72 5.54 2.24 -11.17
C ASN A 72 6.96 1.77 -10.82
N VAL A 73 7.97 2.18 -11.59
CA VAL A 73 9.38 1.83 -11.33
C VAL A 73 9.87 2.43 -10.01
N ASP A 74 9.53 3.68 -9.73
CA ASP A 74 9.90 4.34 -8.48
C ASP A 74 9.24 3.65 -7.28
N LEU A 75 7.96 3.31 -7.38
CA LEU A 75 7.25 2.61 -6.32
C LEU A 75 7.80 1.21 -6.09
N LYS A 76 8.17 0.45 -7.15
CA LYS A 76 8.88 -0.84 -7.02
C LYS A 76 10.14 -0.70 -6.18
N ASN A 77 10.99 0.28 -6.53
CA ASN A 77 12.25 0.51 -5.83
C ASN A 77 12.02 0.94 -4.37
N ALA A 78 10.96 1.73 -4.12
CA ALA A 78 10.57 2.12 -2.78
C ALA A 78 10.09 0.93 -1.94
N TYR A 79 9.33 -0.02 -2.51
CA TYR A 79 8.94 -1.27 -1.83
C TYR A 79 10.14 -2.13 -1.48
N LEU A 80 11.06 -2.33 -2.40
CA LEU A 80 12.29 -3.11 -2.14
C LEU A 80 13.11 -2.47 -1.02
N PHE A 81 13.30 -1.16 -1.05
CA PHE A 81 13.96 -0.41 0.01
C PHE A 81 13.23 -0.54 1.36
N GLY A 82 11.91 -0.36 1.38
CA GLY A 82 11.10 -0.46 2.59
C GLY A 82 11.11 -1.85 3.21
N PHE A 83 11.07 -2.90 2.39
CA PHE A 83 11.13 -4.28 2.88
C PHE A 83 12.51 -4.66 3.43
N GLU A 84 13.60 -4.14 2.87
CA GLU A 84 14.93 -4.28 3.48
C GLU A 84 15.03 -3.52 4.81
N TRP A 85 14.41 -2.34 4.91
CA TRP A 85 14.33 -1.62 6.18
C TRP A 85 13.64 -2.46 7.27
N VAL A 86 12.50 -3.08 6.96
CA VAL A 86 11.77 -3.95 7.89
C VAL A 86 12.65 -5.08 8.41
N LYS A 87 13.45 -5.73 7.55
CA LYS A 87 14.38 -6.78 7.96
C LYS A 87 15.44 -6.30 8.94
N SER A 88 15.83 -5.03 8.85
CA SER A 88 16.86 -4.44 9.72
C SER A 88 16.37 -4.11 11.13
N ALA A 89 15.07 -4.24 11.40
CA ALA A 89 14.42 -3.94 12.70
C ALA A 89 14.75 -2.55 13.27
N ARG A 90 15.06 -1.58 12.41
CA ARG A 90 15.32 -0.19 12.80
C ARG A 90 14.02 0.57 13.10
N PRO A 91 14.04 1.56 14.01
CA PRO A 91 12.86 2.38 14.28
C PRO A 91 12.49 3.25 13.08
N TYR A 92 11.21 3.58 12.96
CA TYR A 92 10.73 4.60 12.02
C TYR A 92 11.11 5.99 12.51
N THR A 93 11.71 6.79 11.64
CA THR A 93 12.12 8.18 11.92
C THR A 93 11.63 9.10 10.81
N VAL A 94 11.66 10.42 11.07
CA VAL A 94 11.29 11.42 10.04
C VAL A 94 12.23 11.31 8.83
N GLU A 95 13.53 11.13 9.08
CA GLU A 95 14.55 10.97 8.04
C GLU A 95 14.26 9.74 7.16
N PHE A 96 13.89 8.62 7.80
CA PHE A 96 13.49 7.42 7.06
C PHE A 96 12.24 7.67 6.21
N LEU A 97 11.21 8.34 6.75
CA LEU A 97 9.99 8.65 6.00
C LEU A 97 10.28 9.58 4.81
N CYS A 98 11.18 10.56 4.99
CA CYS A 98 11.65 11.42 3.91
C CYS A 98 12.40 10.61 2.84
N GLU A 99 13.30 9.71 3.24
CA GLU A 99 14.01 8.84 2.30
C GLU A 99 13.06 7.90 1.54
N LEU A 100 12.06 7.33 2.24
CA LEU A 100 11.03 6.49 1.63
C LEU A 100 10.24 7.27 0.57
N SER A 101 9.79 8.48 0.91
CA SER A 101 9.10 9.39 -0.02
C SER A 101 9.98 9.78 -1.20
N ALA A 102 11.27 10.05 -0.98
CA ALA A 102 12.23 10.32 -2.05
C ALA A 102 12.34 9.15 -3.04
N LYS A 103 12.26 7.89 -2.57
CA LYS A 103 12.22 6.73 -3.47
C LYS A 103 10.93 6.68 -4.29
N VAL A 104 9.77 6.98 -3.65
CA VAL A 104 8.46 7.01 -4.31
C VAL A 104 8.35 8.09 -5.37
N MET A 105 9.03 9.23 -5.16
CA MET A 105 8.94 10.43 -6.02
C MET A 105 10.18 10.67 -6.88
N ARG A 106 11.13 9.75 -6.93
CA ARG A 106 12.47 9.97 -7.49
C ARG A 106 12.48 10.57 -8.90
N ARG A 107 11.60 10.10 -9.79
CA ARG A 107 11.52 10.53 -11.19
C ARG A 107 10.25 11.30 -11.51
N THR A 108 9.32 11.36 -10.56
CA THR A 108 8.02 12.00 -10.73
C THR A 108 7.86 13.24 -9.86
N GLY A 109 8.78 13.50 -8.94
CA GLY A 109 8.84 14.70 -8.12
C GLY A 109 9.44 15.91 -8.81
N SER A 110 9.31 17.06 -8.16
CA SER A 110 9.78 18.37 -8.66
C SER A 110 10.19 19.26 -7.50
N GLU A 111 10.97 20.30 -7.82
CA GLU A 111 11.26 21.40 -6.91
C GLU A 111 10.11 22.42 -6.91
N TYR A 112 9.79 22.94 -5.75
CA TYR A 112 8.73 23.93 -5.50
C TYR A 112 9.32 25.15 -4.80
N SER A 113 9.02 26.34 -5.30
CA SER A 113 9.33 27.62 -4.65
C SER A 113 8.05 28.25 -4.15
N THR A 114 7.94 28.46 -2.83
CA THR A 114 6.75 28.99 -2.15
C THR A 114 7.13 30.07 -1.16
N LEU A 115 6.13 30.74 -0.58
CA LEU A 115 6.36 31.71 0.50
C LEU A 115 7.01 31.09 1.75
N GLY A 116 6.87 29.81 1.95
CA GLY A 116 7.50 29.06 3.05
C GLY A 116 8.94 28.59 2.74
N GLY A 117 9.44 28.91 1.54
CA GLY A 117 10.76 28.53 1.05
C GLY A 117 10.72 27.48 -0.07
N THR A 118 11.90 27.12 -0.54
CA THR A 118 12.09 26.09 -1.58
C THR A 118 12.19 24.70 -0.95
N PHE A 119 11.63 23.70 -1.60
CA PHE A 119 11.73 22.28 -1.23
C PHE A 119 11.51 21.40 -2.47
N ASP A 120 12.02 20.17 -2.41
CA ASP A 120 12.02 19.24 -3.54
C ASP A 120 11.36 17.91 -3.17
N SER A 121 10.22 17.61 -3.81
CA SER A 121 9.48 16.37 -3.55
C SER A 121 10.24 15.13 -4.04
N SER A 122 11.10 15.24 -5.04
CA SER A 122 11.96 14.14 -5.51
C SER A 122 13.03 13.73 -4.49
N LYS A 123 13.33 14.62 -3.52
CA LYS A 123 14.22 14.38 -2.38
C LYS A 123 13.47 13.99 -1.12
N GLY A 124 12.13 13.88 -1.19
CA GLY A 124 11.28 13.56 -0.04
C GLY A 124 11.21 14.65 1.01
N GLU A 125 11.54 15.88 0.67
CA GLU A 125 11.49 17.01 1.59
C GLU A 125 10.05 17.31 2.00
N LEU A 126 9.86 17.61 3.29
CA LEU A 126 8.56 17.99 3.83
C LEU A 126 8.10 19.29 3.18
N ARG A 127 6.80 19.37 2.87
CA ARG A 127 6.20 20.54 2.23
C ARG A 127 6.34 21.81 3.06
N ARG A 128 6.56 22.91 2.37
CA ARG A 128 6.60 24.28 2.93
C ARG A 128 5.47 25.14 2.40
N CYS A 129 4.33 24.52 2.08
CA CYS A 129 3.10 25.21 1.69
C CYS A 129 1.89 24.45 2.21
N ASN A 130 0.76 25.13 2.35
CA ASN A 130 -0.49 24.50 2.67
C ASN A 130 -1.07 23.81 1.43
N VAL A 131 -1.71 22.68 1.65
CA VAL A 131 -2.35 21.88 0.61
C VAL A 131 -3.75 21.48 1.05
N SER A 132 -4.64 21.19 0.08
CA SER A 132 -6.01 20.75 0.32
C SER A 132 -6.35 19.50 -0.46
N ALA A 133 -7.38 18.78 -0.03
CA ALA A 133 -7.88 17.60 -0.70
C ALA A 133 -8.69 17.99 -1.95
N GLY A 134 -8.00 18.29 -3.06
CA GLY A 134 -8.59 18.74 -4.30
C GLY A 134 -9.12 20.19 -4.25
N ILE A 135 -9.78 20.62 -5.32
CA ILE A 135 -10.35 21.98 -5.44
C ILE A 135 -11.58 22.08 -4.54
N GLY A 136 -11.55 23.00 -3.57
CA GLY A 136 -12.63 23.21 -2.61
C GLY A 136 -12.69 22.20 -1.47
N GLY A 137 -11.77 21.26 -1.40
CA GLY A 137 -11.69 20.30 -0.31
C GLY A 137 -11.10 20.87 0.98
N LYS A 138 -11.29 20.13 2.09
CA LYS A 138 -10.76 20.48 3.42
C LYS A 138 -9.22 20.59 3.39
N SER A 139 -8.68 21.65 3.98
CA SER A 139 -7.23 21.82 4.11
C SER A 139 -6.63 20.75 5.02
N TYR A 140 -5.44 20.29 4.66
CA TYR A 140 -4.62 19.47 5.54
C TYR A 140 -3.95 20.33 6.63
N LEU A 141 -3.20 19.69 7.50
CA LEU A 141 -2.45 20.36 8.58
C LEU A 141 -1.62 21.53 8.03
N ALA A 142 -1.58 22.67 8.74
CA ALA A 142 -0.73 23.79 8.38
C ALA A 142 0.74 23.34 8.28
N PHE A 143 1.44 23.76 7.23
CA PHE A 143 2.78 23.24 6.93
C PHE A 143 3.80 23.45 8.05
N GLN A 144 3.68 24.52 8.83
CA GLN A 144 4.56 24.80 9.97
C GLN A 144 4.47 23.74 11.08
N LYS A 145 3.33 23.02 11.15
CA LYS A 145 3.08 21.95 12.14
C LYS A 145 3.52 20.57 11.63
N VAL A 146 3.76 20.42 10.32
CA VAL A 146 4.07 19.13 9.70
C VAL A 146 5.32 18.47 10.30
N PRO A 147 6.48 19.15 10.49
CA PRO A 147 7.65 18.49 11.02
C PRO A 147 7.41 17.87 12.40
N LYS A 148 6.76 18.63 13.30
CA LYS A 148 6.43 18.15 14.65
C LYS A 148 5.44 16.99 14.60
N ALA A 149 4.35 17.09 13.84
CA ALA A 149 3.34 16.05 13.73
C ALA A 149 3.93 14.76 13.12
N THR A 150 4.86 14.87 12.17
CA THR A 150 5.54 13.70 11.59
C THR A 150 6.47 13.03 12.61
N ALA A 151 7.16 13.79 13.45
CA ALA A 151 7.98 13.24 14.54
C ALA A 151 7.11 12.51 15.58
N GLU A 152 6.04 13.15 16.05
CA GLU A 152 5.06 12.54 16.98
C GLU A 152 4.43 11.26 16.39
N PHE A 153 4.16 11.24 15.09
CA PHE A 153 3.72 10.03 14.41
C PHE A 153 4.75 8.90 14.47
N CYS A 154 6.02 9.19 14.23
CA CYS A 154 7.10 8.19 14.32
C CYS A 154 7.24 7.61 15.73
N GLU A 155 7.20 8.48 16.75
CA GLU A 155 7.24 8.07 18.16
C GLU A 155 6.07 7.14 18.49
N TRP A 156 4.84 7.56 18.16
CA TRP A 156 3.64 6.75 18.33
C TRP A 156 3.73 5.39 17.63
N LEU A 157 4.18 5.36 16.36
CA LEU A 157 4.26 4.12 15.60
C LEU A 157 5.24 3.12 16.22
N ASN A 158 6.42 3.61 16.65
CA ASN A 158 7.44 2.76 17.29
C ASN A 158 6.94 2.22 18.63
N GLU A 159 6.26 3.04 19.45
CA GLU A 159 5.67 2.61 20.70
C GLU A 159 4.56 1.57 20.47
N ALA A 160 3.65 1.82 19.54
CA ALA A 160 2.58 0.90 19.20
C ALA A 160 3.10 -0.44 18.70
N LEU A 161 4.14 -0.45 17.84
CA LEU A 161 4.79 -1.66 17.36
C LEU A 161 5.52 -2.45 18.45
N SER A 162 6.01 -1.77 19.48
CA SER A 162 6.68 -2.42 20.62
C SER A 162 5.71 -3.05 21.61
N SER A 163 4.48 -2.53 21.69
CA SER A 163 3.48 -2.91 22.71
C SER A 163 2.38 -3.84 22.20
N ILE A 164 2.23 -3.97 20.84
CA ILE A 164 1.15 -4.76 20.26
C ILE A 164 1.31 -6.26 20.52
N ASP A 165 0.22 -6.95 20.85
CA ASP A 165 0.18 -8.41 20.85
C ASP A 165 0.17 -8.94 19.40
N LYS A 166 1.31 -9.47 18.96
CA LYS A 166 1.47 -10.02 17.61
C LYS A 166 0.59 -11.25 17.32
N ASN A 167 0.03 -11.89 18.36
CA ASN A 167 -0.90 -12.99 18.18
C ASN A 167 -2.34 -12.50 17.89
N ASP A 168 -2.64 -11.24 18.19
CA ASP A 168 -3.91 -10.63 17.77
C ASP A 168 -3.80 -10.06 16.36
N MET A 169 -4.00 -10.93 15.38
CA MET A 169 -3.93 -10.60 13.96
C MET A 169 -4.82 -9.40 13.57
N ALA A 170 -6.04 -9.33 14.11
CA ALA A 170 -6.97 -8.25 13.80
C ALA A 170 -6.46 -6.91 14.35
N ALA A 171 -5.93 -6.89 15.58
CA ALA A 171 -5.30 -5.71 16.16
C ALA A 171 -4.07 -5.28 15.34
N CYS A 172 -3.26 -6.23 14.87
CA CYS A 172 -2.11 -5.96 14.02
C CYS A 172 -2.50 -5.29 12.68
N TYR A 173 -3.54 -5.78 12.01
CA TYR A 173 -4.06 -5.11 10.81
C TYR A 173 -4.60 -3.72 11.11
N ARG A 174 -5.39 -3.57 12.19
CA ARG A 174 -5.91 -2.25 12.61
C ARG A 174 -4.80 -1.25 12.90
N LEU A 175 -3.71 -1.67 13.55
CA LEU A 175 -2.53 -0.81 13.75
C LEU A 175 -1.94 -0.35 12.42
N SER A 176 -1.81 -1.22 11.43
CA SER A 176 -1.27 -0.87 10.12
C SER A 176 -2.17 0.14 9.36
N PHE A 177 -3.49 -0.03 9.45
CA PHE A 177 -4.47 0.89 8.88
C PHE A 177 -4.50 2.23 9.61
N GLU A 178 -4.35 2.21 10.93
CA GLU A 178 -4.20 3.43 11.73
C GLU A 178 -2.93 4.20 11.35
N ALA A 179 -1.81 3.52 11.18
CA ALA A 179 -0.56 4.15 10.73
C ALA A 179 -0.72 4.82 9.36
N HIS A 180 -1.41 4.13 8.43
CA HIS A 180 -1.76 4.71 7.14
C HIS A 180 -2.62 5.98 7.30
N PHE A 181 -3.71 5.90 8.06
CA PHE A 181 -4.65 7.01 8.25
C PHE A 181 -3.99 8.22 8.90
N ARG A 182 -3.22 8.03 9.96
CA ARG A 182 -2.51 9.13 10.64
C ARG A 182 -1.56 9.86 9.71
N LEU A 183 -0.70 9.11 9.00
CA LEU A 183 0.29 9.74 8.14
C LEU A 183 -0.33 10.42 6.91
N VAL A 184 -1.36 9.81 6.29
CA VAL A 184 -2.04 10.44 5.15
C VAL A 184 -2.84 11.68 5.58
N THR A 185 -3.29 11.75 6.85
CA THR A 185 -3.98 12.91 7.42
C THR A 185 -3.02 14.05 7.74
N ILE A 186 -1.80 13.77 8.22
CA ILE A 186 -0.73 14.77 8.38
C ILE A 186 -0.36 15.35 7.01
N HIS A 187 -0.33 14.50 5.97
CA HIS A 187 -0.01 14.85 4.59
C HIS A 187 1.35 15.55 4.49
N PRO A 188 2.46 14.87 4.84
CA PRO A 188 3.76 15.51 5.04
C PRO A 188 4.36 16.13 3.79
N TRP A 189 4.03 15.61 2.63
CA TRP A 189 4.61 16.00 1.35
C TRP A 189 3.60 16.76 0.46
N VAL A 190 4.11 17.41 -0.57
CA VAL A 190 3.23 18.10 -1.55
C VAL A 190 2.57 17.12 -2.51
N ASP A 191 3.26 15.99 -2.78
CA ASP A 191 2.77 14.89 -3.62
C ASP A 191 3.32 13.55 -3.11
N GLY A 192 2.80 12.42 -3.62
CA GLY A 192 3.23 11.08 -3.25
C GLY A 192 2.71 10.56 -1.91
N ASN A 193 1.91 11.33 -1.18
CA ASN A 193 1.40 10.93 0.13
C ASN A 193 0.65 9.59 0.09
N GLY A 194 -0.29 9.42 -0.83
CA GLY A 194 -1.06 8.18 -0.95
C GLY A 194 -0.17 6.95 -1.16
N ARG A 195 0.75 7.01 -2.11
CA ARG A 195 1.69 5.91 -2.42
C ARG A 195 2.61 5.60 -1.25
N THR A 196 3.19 6.63 -0.64
CA THR A 196 4.11 6.48 0.51
C THR A 196 3.40 5.89 1.73
N THR A 197 2.18 6.34 2.03
CA THR A 197 1.44 5.87 3.21
C THR A 197 0.88 4.46 3.03
N ARG A 198 0.46 4.08 1.82
CA ARG A 198 0.09 2.68 1.51
C ARG A 198 1.31 1.75 1.58
N LEU A 199 2.47 2.20 1.10
CA LEU A 199 3.73 1.45 1.26
C LEU A 199 4.09 1.28 2.74
N LEU A 200 4.04 2.35 3.54
CA LEU A 200 4.30 2.25 4.99
C LEU A 200 3.35 1.26 5.68
N MET A 201 2.06 1.30 5.35
CA MET A 201 1.08 0.32 5.83
C MET A 201 1.53 -1.13 5.54
N ASN A 202 1.94 -1.40 4.32
CA ASN A 202 2.41 -2.73 3.92
C ASN A 202 3.74 -3.12 4.61
N MET A 203 4.61 -2.15 4.89
CA MET A 203 5.82 -2.38 5.68
C MET A 203 5.48 -2.79 7.11
N VAL A 204 4.54 -2.09 7.76
CA VAL A 204 4.04 -2.42 9.10
C VAL A 204 3.42 -3.83 9.11
N GLN A 205 2.59 -4.15 8.11
CA GLN A 205 2.01 -5.48 7.97
C GLN A 205 3.09 -6.56 7.83
N ARG A 206 4.09 -6.35 6.97
CA ARG A 206 5.20 -7.29 6.80
C ARG A 206 6.03 -7.45 8.08
N GLN A 207 6.26 -6.38 8.82
CA GLN A 207 6.98 -6.41 10.12
C GLN A 207 6.22 -7.23 11.18
N LEU A 208 4.90 -7.24 11.09
CA LEU A 208 4.02 -8.01 11.97
C LEU A 208 3.73 -9.42 11.45
N GLY A 209 4.36 -9.85 10.35
CA GLY A 209 4.16 -11.17 9.76
C GLY A 209 2.81 -11.36 9.05
N LEU A 210 2.17 -10.25 8.64
CA LEU A 210 0.88 -10.26 7.97
C LEU A 210 1.02 -10.26 6.44
N ILE A 211 -0.01 -10.76 5.76
CA ILE A 211 -0.15 -10.61 4.31
C ILE A 211 -0.43 -9.13 3.99
N PRO A 212 0.39 -8.45 3.17
CA PRO A 212 0.18 -7.05 2.85
C PRO A 212 -1.18 -6.79 2.18
N SER A 213 -1.92 -5.78 2.66
CA SER A 213 -3.22 -5.41 2.10
C SER A 213 -3.08 -4.65 0.79
N ILE A 214 -3.84 -5.04 -0.23
CA ILE A 214 -3.95 -4.31 -1.49
C ILE A 214 -5.19 -3.43 -1.43
N VAL A 215 -5.02 -2.11 -1.56
CA VAL A 215 -6.13 -1.20 -1.86
C VAL A 215 -6.33 -1.24 -3.36
N THR A 216 -7.40 -1.89 -3.82
CA THR A 216 -7.62 -2.11 -5.25
C THR A 216 -8.12 -0.82 -5.94
N LYS A 217 -7.83 -0.68 -7.22
CA LYS A 217 -8.29 0.48 -8.00
C LYS A 217 -9.82 0.54 -8.10
N GLU A 218 -10.47 -0.61 -8.08
CA GLU A 218 -11.93 -0.75 -8.12
C GLU A 218 -12.57 -0.19 -6.85
N ALA A 219 -11.91 -0.33 -5.71
CA ALA A 219 -12.35 0.16 -4.41
C ALA A 219 -11.92 1.62 -4.13
N LYS A 220 -11.29 2.32 -5.10
CA LYS A 220 -10.78 3.69 -4.92
C LYS A 220 -11.83 4.64 -4.36
N GLY A 221 -13.06 4.62 -4.90
CA GLY A 221 -14.14 5.52 -4.46
C GLY A 221 -14.49 5.32 -2.99
N GLU A 222 -14.73 4.09 -2.58
CA GLU A 222 -15.03 3.73 -1.19
C GLU A 222 -13.87 4.08 -0.24
N TYR A 223 -12.65 3.76 -0.64
CA TYR A 223 -11.44 4.09 0.13
C TYR A 223 -11.26 5.60 0.35
N ILE A 224 -11.43 6.42 -0.69
CA ILE A 224 -11.33 7.88 -0.57
C ILE A 224 -12.45 8.45 0.29
N GLN A 225 -13.70 7.96 0.12
CA GLN A 225 -14.82 8.40 0.95
C GLN A 225 -14.58 8.05 2.43
N ALA A 226 -14.13 6.83 2.72
CA ALA A 226 -13.83 6.43 4.08
C ALA A 226 -12.71 7.27 4.74
N LEU A 227 -11.70 7.70 3.97
CA LEU A 227 -10.69 8.65 4.46
C LEU A 227 -11.29 10.04 4.80
N ILE A 228 -12.23 10.51 3.98
CA ILE A 228 -12.93 11.78 4.22
C ILE A 228 -13.79 11.66 5.48
N ASP A 229 -14.64 10.63 5.56
CA ASP A 229 -15.53 10.40 6.67
C ASP A 229 -14.78 10.24 8.01
N SER A 230 -13.67 9.47 7.98
CA SER A 230 -12.81 9.29 9.15
C SER A 230 -12.24 10.61 9.67
N ARG A 231 -11.84 11.52 8.77
CA ARG A 231 -11.32 12.84 9.16
C ARG A 231 -12.44 13.79 9.64
N GLU A 232 -13.63 13.68 9.05
CA GLU A 232 -14.76 14.54 9.41
C GLU A 232 -15.35 14.20 10.77
N HIS A 233 -15.40 12.91 11.10
CA HIS A 233 -15.93 12.40 12.37
C HIS A 233 -14.84 12.20 13.43
N GLU A 234 -13.55 12.46 13.10
CA GLU A 234 -12.41 12.18 13.96
C GLU A 234 -12.38 10.71 14.46
N ASP A 235 -12.85 9.80 13.60
CA ASP A 235 -12.97 8.36 13.88
C ASP A 235 -12.24 7.52 12.82
N SER A 236 -11.05 7.06 13.16
CA SER A 236 -10.25 6.19 12.28
C SER A 236 -10.83 4.79 12.10
N THR A 237 -11.79 4.38 12.94
CA THR A 237 -12.39 3.03 12.81
C THR A 237 -13.18 2.87 11.51
N ILE A 238 -13.68 3.97 10.93
CA ILE A 238 -14.40 3.97 9.65
C ILE A 238 -13.49 3.44 8.54
N ILE A 239 -12.34 4.08 8.33
CA ILE A 239 -11.38 3.64 7.31
C ILE A 239 -10.78 2.27 7.62
N GLN A 240 -10.53 1.95 8.90
CA GLN A 240 -10.01 0.66 9.29
C GLN A 240 -10.98 -0.47 8.94
N ASP A 241 -12.27 -0.31 9.21
CA ASP A 241 -13.29 -1.32 8.90
C ASP A 241 -13.46 -1.48 7.38
N VAL A 242 -13.41 -0.39 6.60
CA VAL A 242 -13.44 -0.43 5.12
C VAL A 242 -12.21 -1.16 4.57
N MET A 243 -11.01 -0.81 5.02
CA MET A 243 -9.79 -1.47 4.56
C MET A 243 -9.74 -2.95 4.97
N MET A 244 -10.27 -3.29 6.13
CA MET A 244 -10.41 -4.67 6.57
C MET A 244 -11.34 -5.47 5.67
N ALA A 245 -12.51 -4.90 5.33
CA ALA A 245 -13.49 -5.53 4.44
C ALA A 245 -12.92 -5.73 3.02
N GLN A 246 -12.22 -4.73 2.50
CA GLN A 246 -11.54 -4.82 1.20
C GLN A 246 -10.44 -5.89 1.19
N HIS A 247 -9.64 -5.97 2.25
CA HIS A 247 -8.61 -6.99 2.37
C HIS A 247 -9.20 -8.41 2.39
N ILE A 248 -10.25 -8.63 3.17
CA ILE A 248 -11.00 -9.91 3.21
C ILE A 248 -11.48 -10.27 1.79
N THR A 249 -12.18 -9.36 1.13
CA THR A 249 -12.72 -9.57 -0.23
C THR A 249 -11.62 -9.90 -1.24
N ASN A 250 -10.49 -9.20 -1.15
CA ASN A 250 -9.35 -9.43 -2.03
C ASN A 250 -8.75 -10.83 -1.84
N LEU A 251 -8.56 -11.27 -0.60
CA LEU A 251 -8.05 -12.61 -0.30
C LEU A 251 -9.04 -13.71 -0.74
N GLU A 252 -10.34 -13.52 -0.50
CA GLU A 252 -11.39 -14.44 -0.95
C GLU A 252 -11.37 -14.60 -2.48
N ASN A 253 -11.32 -13.50 -3.22
CA ASN A 253 -11.25 -13.51 -4.68
C ASN A 253 -10.01 -14.21 -5.21
N ARG A 254 -8.84 -13.94 -4.63
CA ARG A 254 -7.58 -14.60 -5.01
C ARG A 254 -7.61 -16.10 -4.73
N THR A 255 -8.16 -16.51 -3.61
CA THR A 255 -8.36 -17.94 -3.29
C THR A 255 -9.23 -18.64 -4.32
N LEU A 256 -10.37 -18.03 -4.67
CA LEU A 256 -11.29 -18.58 -5.68
C LEU A 256 -10.67 -18.67 -7.07
N GLN A 257 -9.93 -17.64 -7.49
CA GLN A 257 -9.23 -17.64 -8.79
C GLN A 257 -8.16 -18.74 -8.84
N TYR A 258 -7.39 -18.90 -7.77
CA TYR A 258 -6.38 -19.94 -7.69
C TYR A 258 -6.96 -21.34 -7.71
N GLN A 259 -8.03 -21.60 -6.93
CA GLN A 259 -8.73 -22.90 -6.91
C GLN A 259 -9.32 -23.24 -8.27
N LYS A 260 -9.91 -22.26 -8.97
CA LYS A 260 -10.43 -22.46 -10.32
C LYS A 260 -9.31 -22.84 -11.30
N ALA A 261 -8.23 -22.09 -11.32
CA ALA A 261 -7.10 -22.34 -12.22
C ALA A 261 -6.47 -23.73 -12.00
N THR A 262 -6.34 -24.15 -10.72
CA THR A 262 -5.81 -25.49 -10.40
C THR A 262 -6.76 -26.62 -10.78
N SER A 263 -8.08 -26.43 -10.60
CA SER A 263 -9.09 -27.40 -11.01
C SER A 263 -9.14 -27.58 -12.53
N ASP A 264 -9.05 -26.51 -13.29
CA ASP A 264 -9.03 -26.54 -14.76
C ASP A 264 -7.78 -27.27 -15.28
N THR A 265 -6.63 -27.09 -14.64
CA THR A 265 -5.38 -27.77 -14.98
C THR A 265 -5.47 -29.29 -14.72
N VAL A 266 -6.02 -29.70 -13.58
CA VAL A 266 -6.24 -31.13 -13.25
C VAL A 266 -7.18 -31.79 -14.25
N ASN A 267 -8.27 -31.12 -14.61
CA ASN A 267 -9.19 -31.64 -15.60
C ASN A 267 -8.54 -31.78 -17.00
N ALA A 268 -7.75 -30.80 -17.43
CA ALA A 268 -7.05 -30.84 -18.71
C ALA A 268 -6.06 -32.01 -18.78
N VAL A 269 -5.30 -32.27 -17.71
CA VAL A 269 -4.35 -33.41 -17.62
C VAL A 269 -5.11 -34.75 -17.63
N SER A 270 -6.24 -34.85 -16.95
CA SER A 270 -7.08 -36.04 -16.94
C SER A 270 -7.63 -36.39 -18.35
N TYR A 271 -8.06 -35.38 -19.13
CA TYR A 271 -8.52 -35.55 -20.49
C TYR A 271 -7.43 -36.00 -21.48
N THR A 272 -6.19 -35.56 -21.28
CA THR A 272 -5.04 -35.98 -22.11
C THR A 272 -4.65 -37.43 -21.84
N HIS A 273 -4.74 -37.92 -20.62
CA HIS A 273 -4.46 -39.32 -20.27
C HIS A 273 -5.56 -40.28 -20.79
N LEU A 274 -6.82 -39.84 -20.84
CA LEU A 274 -7.93 -40.66 -21.38
C LEU A 274 -7.90 -40.81 -22.91
N ARG A 275 -7.16 -39.98 -23.64
CA ARG A 275 -6.99 -40.07 -25.11
C ARG A 275 -5.73 -40.82 -25.56
N ALA A 276 -4.87 -41.25 -24.62
CA ALA A 276 -3.65 -41.96 -24.89
C ALA A 276 -3.79 -43.49 -24.75
N HIS A 277 -5.03 -44.05 -24.69
CA HIS A 277 -5.36 -45.48 -24.70
C HIS A 277 -6.34 -45.80 -25.84
#